data_e14ae3437842af412fcd8d00495567eb
#
_entry.id   e14ae3437842af412fcd8d00495567eb
#
_cell.length_a   1.000
_cell.length_b   1.000
_cell.length_c   1.000
_cell.angle_alpha   90.00
_cell.angle_beta   90.00
_cell.angle_gamma   90.00
#
_symmetry.space_group_name_H-M   'P 1'
#
loop_
_entity.id
_entity.type
_entity.pdbx_description
1 polymer ?
#
loop_
_entity_poly.entity_id
_entity_poly.type
_entity_poly.pdbx_seq_one_letter_code
_entity_poly.pdbx_strand_id
1 'polypeptide(L)'
;MRRNMKEHVAIGPFIPYATLLAGLTLITVAPITAQQPATPKGTGQSERDSNRSAIVCEPSLLGSPYIPVDSWVYPAVLRLYSLAYVDQVYLGMRPWTRASLRHMLEDIDAEIEDANTYGDSSVGEAQDIYAALIHFLRYDAGMKCLTNQGNSHVESVYTVSRGISGTPLRDSFHLGSTVINNYGRPYESGFNNYSGMSGYATAGRFVLYVRGEFEAAPSATRYSQGLAQALSTVDGTTFLNAATNFPYNQATIPMGPIGTTTDGRFLEAFVSGRVINHEISFGQQDDWLGPGLGGGMAYSNNAENIYSFRINRVEPLQVPLLSRLTGPFRYEFLIGSLRGHIFMPNPANPSGTNPNLPNVINPGDPWVHLEKISFRPTKNLEFGFERTAIWGGKGHGPITIHTFLKSFFSFASPGGNGKNGRDDPGARFGAFDFSYRLPFVRNWLTLYSDSEVHDDVSPIDAPERASWRPGIYLSHVPGIPKLDIRVEAATTDPSRSNGASQYGRFMYYEAIQKQGYTNQGQLFGDWIGREDKGGQAWITYHLSGNEWLEAGVRNQKATTFFIPGGTTLNDINFQVVKRIGKDFEINSNFAYEHWKAPIYPTGIPTYPAGQQTVTTTTIQFTWFPERKISF
;
A
#
# COMPACT_ATOMS: atom_id res chain seq x y z
N MET A 1 -30.32 -14.85 31.47
CA MET A 1 -29.22 -15.81 31.62
C MET A 1 -28.04 -15.25 30.84
N ARG A 2 -27.12 -14.54 31.51
CA ARG A 2 -25.95 -13.91 30.88
C ARG A 2 -24.86 -14.98 30.69
N ARG A 3 -24.39 -15.22 29.49
CA ARG A 3 -23.16 -15.95 29.22
C ARG A 3 -22.15 -14.98 28.61
N ASN A 4 -21.16 -14.64 29.41
CA ASN A 4 -19.95 -13.96 28.97
C ASN A 4 -19.18 -14.88 28.01
N MET A 5 -19.07 -14.52 26.75
CA MET A 5 -18.02 -15.02 25.88
C MET A 5 -16.83 -14.06 25.96
N LYS A 6 -15.88 -14.40 26.79
CA LYS A 6 -14.52 -13.90 26.67
C LYS A 6 -13.85 -14.67 25.53
N GLU A 7 -13.76 -14.08 24.37
CA GLU A 7 -12.86 -14.59 23.35
C GLU A 7 -11.43 -14.27 23.78
N HIS A 8 -10.73 -15.32 24.19
CA HIS A 8 -9.29 -15.29 24.34
C HIS A 8 -8.67 -15.08 22.97
N VAL A 9 -7.84 -14.03 22.84
CA VAL A 9 -6.88 -13.91 21.75
C VAL A 9 -5.99 -15.15 21.80
N ALA A 10 -6.32 -16.14 21.00
CA ALA A 10 -5.46 -17.30 20.78
C ALA A 10 -4.33 -16.83 19.88
N ILE A 11 -3.18 -16.54 20.49
CA ILE A 11 -1.89 -16.55 19.76
C ILE A 11 -1.73 -17.97 19.24
N GLY A 12 -2.18 -18.21 18.01
CA GLY A 12 -2.03 -19.49 17.34
C GLY A 12 -0.55 -19.84 17.20
N PRO A 13 -0.20 -21.13 17.19
CA PRO A 13 1.16 -21.57 17.19
C PRO A 13 1.86 -21.25 15.87
N PHE A 14 2.55 -20.13 15.81
CA PHE A 14 3.42 -19.72 14.70
C PHE A 14 4.75 -20.50 14.65
N ILE A 15 5.02 -21.35 15.65
CA ILE A 15 6.33 -21.98 15.84
C ILE A 15 6.66 -23.10 14.83
N PRO A 16 5.73 -23.89 14.24
CA PRO A 16 6.14 -24.94 13.32
C PRO A 16 6.48 -24.48 11.89
N TYR A 17 6.15 -23.24 11.50
CA TYR A 17 6.38 -22.78 10.12
C TYR A 17 7.71 -22.03 9.92
N ALA A 18 8.30 -21.50 10.99
CA ALA A 18 9.60 -20.83 10.94
C ALA A 18 10.76 -21.79 10.57
N THR A 19 10.59 -23.07 10.83
CA THR A 19 11.61 -24.08 10.52
C THR A 19 11.71 -24.44 9.03
N LEU A 20 10.69 -24.16 8.24
CA LEU A 20 10.71 -24.45 6.79
C LEU A 20 11.36 -23.33 5.97
N LEU A 21 11.35 -22.08 6.45
CA LEU A 21 11.99 -20.94 5.78
C LEU A 21 13.51 -20.87 6.01
N ALA A 22 14.03 -21.47 7.08
CA ALA A 22 15.47 -21.50 7.37
C ALA A 22 16.28 -22.41 6.43
N GLY A 23 15.61 -23.27 5.65
CA GLY A 23 16.26 -24.20 4.71
C GLY A 23 16.69 -23.62 3.37
N LEU A 24 16.26 -22.39 3.00
CA LEU A 24 16.52 -21.81 1.68
C LEU A 24 17.74 -20.87 1.61
N THR A 25 18.47 -20.66 2.70
CA THR A 25 19.59 -19.70 2.77
C THR A 25 20.99 -20.33 2.74
N LEU A 26 21.13 -21.62 2.43
CA LEU A 26 22.44 -22.26 2.27
C LEU A 26 22.82 -22.42 0.79
N ILE A 27 22.97 -21.30 0.09
CA ILE A 27 23.82 -21.26 -1.12
C ILE A 27 25.20 -20.85 -0.64
N THR A 28 26.11 -21.81 -0.60
CA THR A 28 27.53 -21.62 -0.27
C THR A 28 28.18 -20.71 -1.31
N VAL A 29 28.48 -19.48 -0.91
CA VAL A 29 29.37 -18.59 -1.66
C VAL A 29 30.80 -18.92 -1.27
N ALA A 30 31.57 -19.49 -2.19
CA ALA A 30 33.00 -19.66 -2.04
C ALA A 30 33.69 -18.28 -1.96
N PRO A 31 34.70 -18.10 -1.11
CA PRO A 31 35.40 -16.81 -1.01
C PRO A 31 36.31 -16.60 -2.24
N ILE A 32 36.02 -15.55 -3.00
CA ILE A 32 36.95 -15.03 -4.00
C ILE A 32 38.00 -14.19 -3.27
N THR A 33 39.21 -14.71 -3.18
CA THR A 33 40.37 -13.96 -2.70
C THR A 33 40.81 -12.94 -3.74
N ALA A 34 40.58 -11.65 -3.47
CA ALA A 34 41.16 -10.57 -4.27
C ALA A 34 42.61 -10.34 -3.82
N GLN A 35 43.55 -10.42 -4.78
CA GLN A 35 44.95 -10.05 -4.59
C GLN A 35 45.10 -8.54 -4.39
N GLN A 36 45.77 -8.16 -3.30
CA GLN A 36 46.20 -6.77 -3.06
C GLN A 36 47.42 -6.40 -3.92
N PRO A 37 47.49 -5.20 -4.46
CA PRO A 37 48.71 -4.68 -5.07
C PRO A 37 49.72 -4.20 -3.98
N ALA A 38 51.00 -4.44 -4.26
CA ALA A 38 52.14 -4.14 -3.39
C ALA A 38 52.35 -2.64 -3.16
N THR A 39 52.53 -2.23 -1.92
CA THR A 39 52.95 -0.88 -1.49
C THR A 39 54.46 -0.72 -1.51
N PRO A 40 55.01 0.48 -1.85
CA PRO A 40 56.44 0.78 -1.72
C PRO A 40 56.82 1.12 -0.27
N LYS A 41 57.98 0.65 0.13
CA LYS A 41 58.63 0.92 1.43
C LYS A 41 59.04 2.37 1.56
N GLY A 42 58.59 3.05 2.60
CA GLY A 42 59.12 4.30 3.10
C GLY A 42 59.47 4.17 4.59
N THR A 43 60.65 4.62 4.94
CA THR A 43 61.35 4.49 6.23
C THR A 43 60.80 5.42 7.32
N GLY A 44 60.59 4.87 8.49
CA GLY A 44 60.92 5.39 9.82
C GLY A 44 60.18 6.59 10.39
N GLN A 45 59.34 6.35 11.39
CA GLN A 45 59.54 6.86 12.76
C GLN A 45 58.53 6.23 13.72
N SER A 46 59.07 5.85 14.89
CA SER A 46 58.40 5.28 16.04
C SER A 46 57.46 6.31 16.69
N GLU A 47 56.18 5.95 16.80
CA GLU A 47 55.36 6.40 17.93
C GLU A 47 54.41 5.29 18.31
N ARG A 48 54.54 4.87 19.59
CA ARG A 48 53.60 4.01 20.26
C ARG A 48 52.30 4.76 20.42
N ASP A 49 51.31 4.45 19.59
CA ASP A 49 49.94 4.76 19.93
C ASP A 49 49.03 3.56 19.63
N SER A 50 48.33 3.25 20.67
CA SER A 50 47.32 2.21 20.83
C SER A 50 46.63 1.75 19.55
N ASN A 51 46.70 0.47 19.33
CA ASN A 51 45.95 -0.36 18.41
C ASN A 51 44.43 -0.21 18.65
N ARG A 52 43.83 0.90 18.29
CA ARG A 52 42.42 1.01 17.99
C ARG A 52 42.30 0.76 16.50
N SER A 53 41.98 -0.51 16.13
CA SER A 53 41.47 -0.81 14.81
C SER A 53 40.34 0.20 14.52
N ALA A 54 40.59 1.13 13.62
CA ALA A 54 39.57 2.02 13.10
C ALA A 54 38.54 1.09 12.42
N ILE A 55 37.43 0.88 13.08
CA ILE A 55 36.30 0.13 12.51
C ILE A 55 35.77 1.03 11.39
N VAL A 56 36.11 0.67 10.15
CA VAL A 56 35.59 1.29 8.95
C VAL A 56 34.10 0.92 8.90
N CYS A 57 33.27 1.86 9.20
CA CYS A 57 31.85 1.70 9.10
C CYS A 57 31.43 1.93 7.66
N GLU A 58 30.84 0.92 7.04
CA GLU A 58 30.16 1.10 5.77
C GLU A 58 28.70 1.46 6.06
N PRO A 59 28.27 2.72 5.76
CA PRO A 59 26.87 3.13 5.94
C PRO A 59 25.90 2.22 5.21
N SER A 60 26.33 1.60 4.11
CA SER A 60 25.56 0.63 3.33
C SER A 60 25.15 -0.65 4.09
N LEU A 61 25.78 -0.93 5.23
CA LEU A 61 25.45 -2.11 6.05
C LEU A 61 24.51 -1.79 7.22
N LEU A 62 24.21 -0.53 7.49
CA LEU A 62 23.34 -0.16 8.60
C LEU A 62 21.86 -0.35 8.22
N GLY A 63 21.10 -0.93 9.14
CA GLY A 63 19.65 -1.05 9.03
C GLY A 63 18.99 0.34 8.96
N SER A 64 17.96 0.46 8.16
CA SER A 64 17.25 1.72 7.96
C SER A 64 15.74 1.49 8.00
N PRO A 65 15.01 2.19 8.90
CA PRO A 65 13.56 2.03 8.98
C PRO A 65 12.87 2.49 7.70
N TYR A 66 11.76 1.84 7.38
CA TYR A 66 10.86 2.29 6.31
C TYR A 66 10.12 3.56 6.73
N ILE A 67 9.76 4.36 5.74
CA ILE A 67 8.94 5.57 5.89
C ILE A 67 7.49 5.15 5.60
N PRO A 68 6.55 5.30 6.54
CA PRO A 68 5.14 4.94 6.32
C PRO A 68 4.55 5.56 5.05
N VAL A 69 3.74 4.82 4.29
CA VAL A 69 3.23 5.28 2.97
C VAL A 69 2.30 6.47 3.06
N ASP A 70 1.70 6.76 4.22
CA ASP A 70 0.89 7.95 4.50
C ASP A 70 1.72 9.18 4.90
N SER A 71 3.07 9.09 4.84
CA SER A 71 3.96 10.20 5.20
C SER A 71 3.96 11.32 4.16
N TRP A 72 4.02 12.55 4.63
CA TRP A 72 4.22 13.76 3.81
C TRP A 72 5.48 13.74 2.94
N VAL A 73 6.41 12.86 3.23
CA VAL A 73 7.67 12.69 2.48
C VAL A 73 7.39 12.32 1.02
N TYR A 74 6.41 11.46 0.76
CA TYR A 74 6.11 11.00 -0.62
C TYR A 74 5.61 12.12 -1.54
N PRO A 75 4.59 12.92 -1.18
CA PRO A 75 4.19 14.06 -2.00
C PRO A 75 5.32 15.12 -2.11
N ALA A 76 6.12 15.34 -1.07
CA ALA A 76 7.24 16.27 -1.11
C ALA A 76 8.31 15.83 -2.11
N VAL A 77 8.70 14.56 -2.11
CA VAL A 77 9.68 14.02 -3.08
C VAL A 77 9.09 13.98 -4.50
N LEU A 78 7.81 13.62 -4.67
CA LEU A 78 7.15 13.69 -5.97
C LEU A 78 7.18 15.12 -6.52
N ARG A 79 6.98 16.13 -5.67
CA ARG A 79 7.06 17.52 -6.07
C ARG A 79 8.47 17.92 -6.51
N LEU A 80 9.51 17.58 -5.73
CA LEU A 80 10.91 17.81 -6.13
C LEU A 80 11.26 17.09 -7.45
N TYR A 81 10.78 15.86 -7.64
CA TYR A 81 10.93 15.13 -8.89
C TYR A 81 10.25 15.86 -10.05
N SER A 82 9.02 16.31 -9.87
CA SER A 82 8.24 16.98 -10.92
C SER A 82 8.71 18.41 -11.18
N LEU A 83 9.42 19.06 -10.25
CA LEU A 83 10.15 20.32 -10.44
C LEU A 83 11.53 20.10 -11.06
N ALA A 84 11.93 18.84 -11.27
CA ALA A 84 13.21 18.42 -11.85
C ALA A 84 14.46 18.61 -10.99
N TYR A 85 14.31 18.74 -9.67
CA TYR A 85 15.43 18.81 -8.71
C TYR A 85 15.92 17.44 -8.24
N VAL A 86 15.13 16.39 -8.40
CA VAL A 86 15.49 15.03 -8.03
C VAL A 86 15.28 14.10 -9.23
N ASP A 87 16.33 13.38 -9.60
CA ASP A 87 16.31 12.51 -10.77
C ASP A 87 16.32 11.01 -10.41
N GLN A 88 16.68 10.64 -9.18
CA GLN A 88 16.90 9.24 -8.77
C GLN A 88 15.78 8.68 -7.89
N VAL A 89 14.52 8.82 -8.31
CA VAL A 89 13.36 8.38 -7.56
C VAL A 89 12.67 7.19 -8.23
N TYR A 90 12.19 6.24 -7.42
CA TYR A 90 11.31 5.14 -7.84
C TYR A 90 9.94 5.39 -7.25
N LEU A 91 9.08 6.07 -8.00
CA LEU A 91 7.74 6.49 -7.55
C LEU A 91 6.76 5.33 -7.47
N GLY A 92 6.94 4.34 -8.32
CA GLY A 92 6.06 3.17 -8.40
C GLY A 92 6.28 2.14 -7.30
N MET A 93 7.27 2.30 -6.41
CA MET A 93 7.62 1.33 -5.39
C MET A 93 7.86 1.99 -4.03
N ARG A 94 6.94 1.82 -3.10
CA ARG A 94 6.97 2.31 -1.72
C ARG A 94 6.64 1.15 -0.76
N PRO A 95 7.10 1.18 0.51
CA PRO A 95 7.80 2.27 1.19
C PRO A 95 9.27 2.38 0.82
N TRP A 96 9.81 3.59 0.97
CA TRP A 96 11.26 3.81 0.92
C TRP A 96 11.86 3.68 2.32
N THR A 97 13.10 3.23 2.38
CA THR A 97 13.86 3.37 3.63
C THR A 97 14.39 4.81 3.76
N ARG A 98 14.66 5.26 4.98
CA ARG A 98 15.28 6.57 5.22
C ARG A 98 16.66 6.69 4.52
N ALA A 99 17.40 5.57 4.40
CA ALA A 99 18.65 5.51 3.63
C ALA A 99 18.40 5.69 2.13
N SER A 100 17.35 5.06 1.56
CA SER A 100 16.97 5.28 0.16
C SER A 100 16.61 6.73 -0.10
N LEU A 101 15.83 7.36 0.80
CA LEU A 101 15.49 8.76 0.68
C LEU A 101 16.74 9.65 0.69
N ARG A 102 17.70 9.39 1.59
CA ARG A 102 18.95 10.14 1.62
C ARG A 102 19.70 10.04 0.29
N HIS A 103 19.82 8.84 -0.24
CA HIS A 103 20.47 8.63 -1.55
C HIS A 103 19.76 9.37 -2.69
N MET A 104 18.43 9.45 -2.67
CA MET A 104 17.65 10.24 -3.65
C MET A 104 17.95 11.75 -3.57
N LEU A 105 18.41 12.24 -2.42
CA LEU A 105 18.66 13.67 -2.17
C LEU A 105 20.14 14.08 -2.31
N GLU A 106 21.06 13.16 -2.65
CA GLU A 106 22.52 13.44 -2.64
C GLU A 106 22.93 14.56 -3.61
N ASP A 107 22.31 14.65 -4.78
CA ASP A 107 22.69 15.61 -5.82
C ASP A 107 21.86 16.90 -5.81
N ILE A 108 20.91 17.04 -4.89
CA ILE A 108 19.91 18.11 -4.93
C ILE A 108 20.51 19.50 -4.70
N ASP A 109 21.56 19.61 -3.88
CA ASP A 109 22.22 20.89 -3.62
C ASP A 109 22.83 21.46 -4.90
N ALA A 110 23.44 20.61 -5.74
CA ALA A 110 24.02 21.01 -7.03
C ALA A 110 22.92 21.43 -8.02
N GLU A 111 21.80 20.70 -8.09
CA GLU A 111 20.68 21.04 -8.96
C GLU A 111 20.00 22.35 -8.54
N ILE A 112 19.90 22.63 -7.23
CA ILE A 112 19.39 23.90 -6.70
C ILE A 112 20.34 25.07 -7.03
N GLU A 113 21.64 24.91 -6.88
CA GLU A 113 22.63 25.94 -7.20
C GLU A 113 22.61 26.27 -8.70
N ASP A 114 22.51 25.25 -9.54
CA ASP A 114 22.42 25.40 -10.99
C ASP A 114 21.14 26.17 -11.40
N ALA A 115 19.98 25.73 -10.88
CA ALA A 115 18.70 26.39 -11.14
C ALA A 115 18.67 27.85 -10.65
N ASN A 116 19.28 28.14 -9.50
CA ASN A 116 19.42 29.52 -8.98
C ASN A 116 20.24 30.40 -9.91
N THR A 117 21.27 29.86 -10.51
CA THR A 117 22.11 30.55 -11.49
C THR A 117 21.32 30.96 -12.74
N TYR A 118 20.37 30.12 -13.17
CA TYR A 118 19.48 30.37 -14.31
C TYR A 118 18.21 31.13 -13.96
N GLY A 119 17.98 31.50 -12.68
CA GLY A 119 16.85 32.30 -12.23
C GLY A 119 15.52 31.56 -12.26
N ASP A 120 15.50 30.25 -11.98
CA ASP A 120 14.27 29.46 -11.88
C ASP A 120 13.45 29.92 -10.66
N SER A 121 12.18 30.23 -10.90
CA SER A 121 11.26 30.74 -9.87
C SER A 121 10.89 29.70 -8.79
N SER A 122 11.13 28.41 -9.03
CA SER A 122 10.82 27.32 -8.10
C SER A 122 11.94 27.01 -7.09
N VAL A 123 13.11 27.65 -7.22
CA VAL A 123 14.28 27.42 -6.36
C VAL A 123 13.95 27.57 -4.87
N GLY A 124 13.27 28.66 -4.50
CA GLY A 124 12.93 28.91 -3.09
C GLY A 124 12.05 27.81 -2.50
N GLU A 125 11.12 27.28 -3.27
CA GLU A 125 10.29 26.18 -2.83
C GLU A 125 11.07 24.84 -2.74
N ALA A 126 11.93 24.56 -3.72
CA ALA A 126 12.78 23.38 -3.69
C ALA A 126 13.69 23.37 -2.45
N GLN A 127 14.24 24.55 -2.09
CA GLN A 127 15.03 24.74 -0.87
C GLN A 127 14.21 24.47 0.39
N ASP A 128 12.97 24.98 0.47
CA ASP A 128 12.07 24.76 1.61
C ASP A 128 11.75 23.26 1.79
N ILE A 129 11.44 22.57 0.69
CA ILE A 129 11.16 21.12 0.70
C ILE A 129 12.41 20.34 1.11
N TYR A 130 13.55 20.64 0.51
CA TYR A 130 14.81 19.99 0.82
C TYR A 130 15.20 20.16 2.29
N ALA A 131 15.12 21.39 2.82
CA ALA A 131 15.38 21.66 4.23
C ALA A 131 14.47 20.87 5.17
N ALA A 132 13.18 20.73 4.82
CA ALA A 132 12.24 19.93 5.58
C ALA A 132 12.59 18.43 5.56
N LEU A 133 12.99 17.90 4.39
CA LEU A 133 13.41 16.50 4.25
C LEU A 133 14.72 16.20 4.98
N ILE A 134 15.71 17.09 4.93
CA ILE A 134 16.95 16.96 5.70
C ILE A 134 16.68 17.04 7.20
N HIS A 135 15.77 17.92 7.63
CA HIS A 135 15.34 17.94 9.02
C HIS A 135 14.65 16.63 9.45
N PHE A 136 13.82 16.04 8.60
CA PHE A 136 13.22 14.71 8.83
C PHE A 136 14.30 13.63 8.99
N LEU A 137 15.37 13.67 8.20
CA LEU A 137 16.50 12.72 8.26
C LEU A 137 17.56 13.04 9.31
N ARG A 138 17.42 14.11 10.11
CA ARG A 138 18.49 14.63 11.01
C ARG A 138 19.05 13.60 12.01
N TYR A 139 18.22 12.67 12.46
CA TYR A 139 18.66 11.63 13.40
C TYR A 139 19.46 10.51 12.73
N ASP A 140 19.32 10.35 11.41
CA ASP A 140 20.05 9.36 10.64
C ASP A 140 21.43 9.90 10.19
N ALA A 141 21.55 11.23 10.01
CA ALA A 141 22.79 11.86 9.60
C ALA A 141 23.90 11.81 10.67
N GLY A 142 23.53 11.68 11.93
CA GLY A 142 24.47 11.66 13.07
C GLY A 142 24.94 10.28 13.51
N MET A 143 24.56 9.21 12.81
CA MET A 143 25.08 7.87 13.10
C MET A 143 26.54 7.75 12.67
N LYS A 144 27.43 8.31 13.47
CA LYS A 144 28.82 7.83 13.48
C LYS A 144 28.75 6.36 13.84
N CYS A 145 29.35 5.55 13.03
CA CYS A 145 29.42 4.11 13.19
C CYS A 145 30.01 3.72 14.54
N LEU A 146 29.18 3.56 15.52
CA LEU A 146 29.51 2.94 16.78
C LEU A 146 28.89 1.54 16.74
N THR A 147 29.71 0.55 16.49
CA THR A 147 29.35 -0.82 16.15
C THR A 147 28.54 -1.56 17.21
N ASN A 148 28.36 -1.02 18.41
CA ASN A 148 27.69 -1.66 19.53
C ASN A 148 26.65 -0.79 20.24
N GLN A 149 26.28 0.38 19.71
CA GLN A 149 25.25 1.21 20.34
C GLN A 149 23.93 1.06 19.61
N GLY A 150 22.93 0.62 20.34
CA GLY A 150 21.55 0.70 19.94
C GLY A 150 21.03 2.14 20.04
N ASN A 151 20.13 2.52 19.16
CA ASN A 151 19.41 3.78 19.21
C ASN A 151 17.93 3.52 19.12
N SER A 152 17.15 4.21 19.92
CA SER A 152 15.70 4.23 19.79
C SER A 152 15.20 5.65 19.62
N HIS A 153 14.15 5.78 18.81
CA HIS A 153 13.53 7.05 18.51
C HIS A 153 12.01 6.91 18.49
N VAL A 154 11.32 7.78 19.22
CA VAL A 154 9.87 7.97 19.06
C VAL A 154 9.69 8.91 17.88
N GLU A 155 9.10 8.40 16.80
CA GLU A 155 8.97 9.13 15.54
C GLU A 155 7.79 10.09 15.57
N SER A 156 6.63 9.62 16.05
CA SER A 156 5.43 10.44 16.17
C SER A 156 4.51 9.97 17.31
N VAL A 157 3.76 10.90 17.88
CA VAL A 157 2.61 10.63 18.75
C VAL A 157 1.46 11.45 18.22
N TYR A 158 0.31 10.83 17.97
CA TYR A 158 -0.80 11.52 17.34
C TYR A 158 -2.15 11.11 17.90
N THR A 159 -3.12 12.01 17.74
CA THR A 159 -4.52 11.74 17.97
C THR A 159 -5.36 12.30 16.82
N VAL A 160 -6.35 11.54 16.40
CA VAL A 160 -7.27 11.90 15.33
C VAL A 160 -8.69 11.82 15.85
N SER A 161 -9.39 12.93 15.71
CA SER A 161 -10.82 13.03 15.99
C SER A 161 -11.58 13.19 14.70
N ARG A 162 -12.54 12.32 14.43
CA ARG A 162 -13.36 12.32 13.22
C ARG A 162 -14.83 12.30 13.56
N GLY A 163 -15.55 13.34 13.17
CA GLY A 163 -17.01 13.40 13.23
C GLY A 163 -17.60 13.06 11.88
N ILE A 164 -18.52 12.10 11.83
CA ILE A 164 -19.24 11.71 10.61
C ILE A 164 -20.74 11.91 10.85
N SER A 165 -21.37 12.69 9.95
CA SER A 165 -22.83 12.86 9.93
C SER A 165 -23.41 12.23 8.66
N GLY A 166 -24.56 11.58 8.78
CA GLY A 166 -25.15 10.79 7.70
C GLY A 166 -24.76 9.32 7.79
N THR A 167 -25.05 8.55 6.76
CA THR A 167 -24.73 7.10 6.69
C THR A 167 -23.52 6.90 5.79
N PRO A 168 -22.32 6.60 6.35
CA PRO A 168 -21.14 6.36 5.55
C PRO A 168 -21.20 5.00 4.84
N LEU A 169 -20.62 4.91 3.63
CA LEU A 169 -20.34 3.66 2.95
C LEU A 169 -19.03 3.06 3.48
N ARG A 170 -18.98 1.74 3.63
CA ARG A 170 -17.84 0.97 4.17
C ARG A 170 -17.55 -0.30 3.38
N ASP A 171 -18.01 -0.39 2.17
CA ASP A 171 -17.92 -1.59 1.36
C ASP A 171 -17.13 -1.34 0.10
N SER A 172 -15.79 -1.30 0.24
CA SER A 172 -14.87 -1.12 -0.87
C SER A 172 -14.96 -2.24 -1.93
N PHE A 173 -15.57 -3.38 -1.58
CA PHE A 173 -15.70 -4.53 -2.46
C PHE A 173 -16.93 -4.46 -3.37
N HIS A 174 -18.00 -3.70 -2.99
CA HIS A 174 -19.25 -3.60 -3.74
C HIS A 174 -19.75 -2.17 -3.98
N LEU A 175 -19.92 -1.39 -2.91
CA LEU A 175 -20.70 -0.14 -2.95
C LEU A 175 -19.85 1.12 -2.89
N GLY A 176 -18.57 0.99 -2.51
CA GLY A 176 -17.65 2.08 -2.26
C GLY A 176 -17.43 2.35 -0.78
N SER A 177 -16.52 3.28 -0.49
CA SER A 177 -16.12 3.67 0.86
C SER A 177 -16.09 5.19 1.01
N THR A 178 -16.70 5.71 2.08
CA THR A 178 -16.63 7.13 2.43
C THR A 178 -15.19 7.52 2.81
N VAL A 179 -14.51 6.68 3.58
CA VAL A 179 -13.11 6.91 3.97
C VAL A 179 -12.24 5.89 3.25
N ILE A 180 -11.28 6.36 2.48
CA ILE A 180 -10.37 5.55 1.65
C ILE A 180 -8.94 5.65 2.17
N ASN A 181 -8.07 4.71 1.78
CA ASN A 181 -6.64 4.70 2.12
C ASN A 181 -6.38 4.92 3.63
N ASN A 182 -7.12 4.21 4.46
CA ASN A 182 -7.22 4.44 5.90
C ASN A 182 -6.80 3.22 6.72
N TYR A 183 -6.00 2.30 6.16
CA TYR A 183 -5.53 1.07 6.82
C TYR A 183 -6.66 0.19 7.37
N GLY A 184 -7.82 0.18 6.72
CA GLY A 184 -8.98 -0.58 7.20
C GLY A 184 -9.46 -0.16 8.59
N ARG A 185 -9.13 1.05 9.07
CA ARG A 185 -9.60 1.54 10.38
C ARG A 185 -11.13 1.58 10.41
N PRO A 186 -11.74 1.15 11.52
CA PRO A 186 -13.17 1.25 11.68
C PRO A 186 -13.65 2.69 11.71
N TYR A 187 -14.77 2.96 11.08
CA TYR A 187 -15.46 4.25 11.16
C TYR A 187 -16.96 4.07 11.01
N GLU A 188 -17.73 4.95 11.64
CA GLU A 188 -19.19 4.96 11.59
C GLU A 188 -19.76 6.37 11.84
N SER A 189 -21.03 6.56 11.57
CA SER A 189 -21.75 7.78 11.90
C SER A 189 -21.59 8.13 13.39
N GLY A 190 -21.26 9.39 13.67
CA GLY A 190 -20.97 9.88 15.02
C GLY A 190 -19.50 10.23 15.20
N PHE A 191 -19.03 10.14 16.45
CA PHE A 191 -17.66 10.46 16.82
C PHE A 191 -16.77 9.23 16.76
N ASN A 192 -15.69 9.33 16.00
CA ASN A 192 -14.65 8.33 15.86
C ASN A 192 -13.34 8.93 16.32
N ASN A 193 -12.50 8.13 16.95
CA ASN A 193 -11.18 8.56 17.39
C ASN A 193 -10.16 7.44 17.19
N TYR A 194 -8.96 7.80 16.83
CA TYR A 194 -7.81 6.92 16.99
C TYR A 194 -6.61 7.73 17.45
N SER A 195 -5.87 7.15 18.40
CA SER A 195 -4.68 7.77 18.97
C SER A 195 -3.55 6.76 18.95
N GLY A 196 -2.39 7.17 18.51
CA GLY A 196 -1.30 6.26 18.28
C GLY A 196 0.07 6.86 18.47
N MET A 197 1.05 5.99 18.38
CA MET A 197 2.45 6.37 18.35
C MET A 197 3.24 5.47 17.41
N SER A 198 4.29 6.03 16.82
CA SER A 198 5.28 5.29 16.06
C SER A 198 6.68 5.51 16.61
N GLY A 199 7.53 4.52 16.39
CA GLY A 199 8.92 4.61 16.76
C GLY A 199 9.72 3.43 16.26
N TYR A 200 11.02 3.59 16.29
CA TYR A 200 11.95 2.54 15.87
C TYR A 200 13.17 2.45 16.77
N ALA A 201 13.76 1.26 16.78
CA ALA A 201 15.07 1.02 17.36
C ALA A 201 16.00 0.43 16.30
N THR A 202 17.26 0.85 16.31
CA THR A 202 18.28 0.35 15.39
C THR A 202 19.49 -0.17 16.17
N ALA A 203 20.04 -1.31 15.74
CA ALA A 203 21.26 -1.89 16.29
C ALA A 203 22.10 -2.48 15.15
N GLY A 204 23.16 -1.78 14.73
CA GLY A 204 23.94 -2.15 13.56
C GLY A 204 23.06 -2.26 12.32
N ARG A 205 22.95 -3.47 11.75
CA ARG A 205 22.14 -3.74 10.55
C ARG A 205 20.66 -4.04 10.82
N PHE A 206 20.24 -4.12 12.10
CA PHE A 206 18.89 -4.48 12.47
C PHE A 206 18.04 -3.27 12.82
N VAL A 207 16.75 -3.36 12.52
CA VAL A 207 15.71 -2.39 12.85
C VAL A 207 14.53 -3.12 13.48
N LEU A 208 13.97 -2.54 14.53
CA LEU A 208 12.64 -2.83 15.03
C LEU A 208 11.80 -1.57 14.81
N TYR A 209 10.68 -1.68 14.11
CA TYR A 209 9.71 -0.61 13.92
C TYR A 209 8.36 -1.00 14.53
N VAL A 210 7.72 -0.07 15.20
CA VAL A 210 6.38 -0.26 15.76
C VAL A 210 5.56 1.00 15.56
N ARG A 211 4.33 0.84 15.03
CA ARG A 211 3.27 1.85 14.98
C ARG A 211 2.00 1.21 15.52
N GLY A 212 1.56 1.64 16.70
CA GLY A 212 0.37 1.13 17.36
C GLY A 212 -0.67 2.22 17.55
N GLU A 213 -1.94 1.83 17.56
CA GLU A 213 -3.08 2.71 17.75
C GLU A 213 -4.09 2.11 18.73
N PHE A 214 -4.77 2.99 19.42
CA PHE A 214 -6.02 2.71 20.11
C PHE A 214 -7.14 3.36 19.33
N GLU A 215 -8.11 2.58 18.89
CA GLU A 215 -9.19 2.98 18.00
C GLU A 215 -10.53 2.91 18.69
N ALA A 216 -11.37 3.91 18.43
CA ALA A 216 -12.75 3.97 18.89
C ALA A 216 -13.69 4.40 17.76
N ALA A 217 -14.70 3.59 17.49
CA ALA A 217 -15.75 3.90 16.52
C ALA A 217 -17.12 3.48 17.07
N PRO A 218 -18.20 4.22 16.76
CA PRO A 218 -19.55 3.84 17.16
C PRO A 218 -19.99 2.48 16.58
N SER A 219 -21.06 1.94 17.13
CA SER A 219 -21.73 0.77 16.58
C SER A 219 -22.48 1.10 15.28
N ALA A 220 -22.65 0.10 14.43
CA ALA A 220 -23.38 0.21 13.18
C ALA A 220 -24.41 -0.89 13.00
N THR A 221 -25.39 -0.64 12.15
CA THR A 221 -26.28 -1.68 11.65
C THR A 221 -25.58 -2.49 10.59
N ARG A 222 -25.84 -3.79 10.57
CA ARG A 222 -25.48 -4.64 9.41
C ARG A 222 -26.30 -4.25 8.18
N TYR A 223 -25.93 -4.78 7.03
CA TYR A 223 -26.80 -4.74 5.87
C TYR A 223 -28.18 -5.35 6.16
N SER A 224 -29.21 -4.81 5.52
CA SER A 224 -30.53 -5.47 5.51
C SER A 224 -30.39 -6.86 4.89
N GLN A 225 -31.26 -7.78 5.26
CA GLN A 225 -31.26 -9.13 4.71
C GLN A 225 -31.38 -9.12 3.17
N GLY A 226 -32.23 -8.24 2.63
CA GLY A 226 -32.42 -8.12 1.19
C GLY A 226 -31.16 -7.62 0.47
N LEU A 227 -30.47 -6.62 1.02
CA LEU A 227 -29.20 -6.14 0.47
C LEU A 227 -28.11 -7.22 0.53
N ALA A 228 -27.93 -7.86 1.67
CA ALA A 228 -26.96 -8.93 1.84
C ALA A 228 -27.21 -10.10 0.87
N GLN A 229 -28.46 -10.48 0.64
CA GLN A 229 -28.85 -11.50 -0.34
C GLN A 229 -28.52 -11.07 -1.78
N ALA A 230 -28.78 -9.83 -2.13
CA ALA A 230 -28.51 -9.33 -3.47
C ALA A 230 -27.00 -9.31 -3.75
N LEU A 231 -26.19 -8.82 -2.81
CA LEU A 231 -24.72 -8.79 -2.93
C LEU A 231 -24.13 -10.22 -2.93
N SER A 232 -24.65 -11.14 -2.10
CA SER A 232 -24.28 -12.56 -2.17
C SER A 232 -24.53 -13.18 -3.54
N THR A 233 -25.65 -12.80 -4.17
CA THR A 233 -25.98 -13.26 -5.53
C THR A 233 -24.99 -12.71 -6.56
N VAL A 234 -24.60 -11.46 -6.44
CA VAL A 234 -23.58 -10.83 -7.29
C VAL A 234 -22.26 -11.61 -7.19
N ASP A 235 -21.86 -12.00 -5.99
CA ASP A 235 -20.61 -12.72 -5.73
C ASP A 235 -20.71 -14.23 -6.00
N GLY A 236 -21.90 -14.75 -6.30
CA GLY A 236 -22.09 -16.19 -6.41
C GLY A 236 -21.83 -16.93 -5.09
N THR A 237 -22.08 -16.27 -3.96
CA THR A 237 -21.95 -16.83 -2.61
C THR A 237 -23.29 -17.15 -1.97
N THR A 238 -24.28 -17.47 -2.78
CA THR A 238 -25.66 -17.76 -2.33
C THR A 238 -25.69 -18.90 -1.31
N PHE A 239 -26.39 -18.65 -0.20
CA PHE A 239 -26.64 -19.68 0.82
C PHE A 239 -27.85 -20.48 0.42
N LEU A 240 -27.68 -21.79 0.30
CA LEU A 240 -28.74 -22.70 -0.10
C LEU A 240 -29.78 -22.97 0.97
N ASN A 241 -29.59 -22.53 2.18
CA ASN A 241 -30.48 -22.97 3.23
C ASN A 241 -31.35 -21.85 3.77
N ALA A 242 -32.42 -21.53 3.03
CA ALA A 242 -33.52 -20.71 3.55
C ALA A 242 -34.14 -21.30 4.85
N ALA A 243 -33.96 -22.60 5.11
CA ALA A 243 -34.50 -23.29 6.28
C ALA A 243 -33.68 -23.06 7.56
N THR A 244 -32.43 -22.62 7.47
CA THR A 244 -31.53 -22.46 8.66
C THR A 244 -31.53 -21.07 9.23
N ASN A 245 -32.23 -20.09 8.68
CA ASN A 245 -32.16 -18.66 9.10
C ASN A 245 -30.75 -18.08 9.21
N PHE A 246 -29.79 -18.62 8.48
CA PHE A 246 -28.44 -18.04 8.44
C PHE A 246 -28.49 -16.71 7.72
N PRO A 247 -28.06 -15.61 8.38
CA PRO A 247 -27.96 -14.32 7.71
C PRO A 247 -26.92 -14.42 6.60
N TYR A 248 -27.22 -13.81 5.44
CA TYR A 248 -26.27 -13.72 4.34
C TYR A 248 -25.03 -12.95 4.78
N ASN A 249 -23.88 -13.53 4.57
CA ASN A 249 -22.61 -12.94 4.92
C ASN A 249 -21.97 -12.31 3.68
N GLN A 250 -21.27 -11.21 3.88
CA GLN A 250 -20.58 -10.47 2.83
C GLN A 250 -19.08 -10.39 3.10
N ALA A 251 -18.32 -10.15 2.05
CA ALA A 251 -16.87 -10.06 2.15
C ALA A 251 -16.40 -8.96 3.11
N THR A 252 -17.09 -7.83 3.10
CA THR A 252 -16.67 -6.61 3.81
C THR A 252 -17.54 -6.25 5.01
N ILE A 253 -18.79 -6.75 5.06
CA ILE A 253 -19.71 -6.49 6.15
C ILE A 253 -19.96 -7.77 6.95
N PRO A 254 -19.62 -7.80 8.25
CA PRO A 254 -19.80 -8.98 9.09
C PRO A 254 -21.30 -9.33 9.29
N MET A 255 -21.55 -10.57 9.65
CA MET A 255 -22.87 -11.02 10.07
C MET A 255 -23.29 -10.36 11.40
N GLY A 256 -24.51 -9.85 11.43
CA GLY A 256 -25.06 -9.22 12.63
C GLY A 256 -24.66 -7.75 12.80
N PRO A 257 -25.22 -7.08 13.82
CA PRO A 257 -24.87 -5.71 14.13
C PRO A 257 -23.37 -5.56 14.42
N ILE A 258 -22.78 -4.49 13.91
CA ILE A 258 -21.39 -4.14 14.20
C ILE A 258 -21.38 -3.48 15.56
N GLY A 259 -20.65 -4.06 16.52
CA GLY A 259 -20.48 -3.51 17.85
C GLY A 259 -19.66 -2.23 17.84
N THR A 260 -19.76 -1.46 18.91
CA THR A 260 -18.81 -0.37 19.17
C THR A 260 -17.39 -0.93 19.21
N THR A 261 -16.50 -0.35 18.43
CA THR A 261 -15.09 -0.69 18.47
C THR A 261 -14.42 0.15 19.55
N THR A 262 -13.65 -0.48 20.41
CA THR A 262 -12.78 0.15 21.41
C THR A 262 -11.64 -0.83 21.62
N ASP A 263 -10.59 -0.73 20.78
CA ASP A 263 -9.54 -1.73 20.73
C ASP A 263 -8.19 -1.11 20.38
N GLY A 264 -7.12 -1.83 20.71
CA GLY A 264 -5.75 -1.49 20.35
C GLY A 264 -5.23 -2.44 19.29
N ARG A 265 -4.63 -1.90 18.23
CA ARG A 265 -3.96 -2.71 17.23
C ARG A 265 -2.63 -2.12 16.77
N PHE A 266 -1.80 -2.95 16.20
CA PHE A 266 -0.63 -2.51 15.46
C PHE A 266 -1.01 -2.27 14.00
N LEU A 267 -0.69 -1.08 13.47
CA LEU A 267 -0.71 -0.83 12.03
C LEU A 267 0.53 -1.40 11.37
N GLU A 268 1.67 -1.22 12.04
CA GLU A 268 2.95 -1.73 11.61
C GLU A 268 3.70 -2.26 12.83
N ALA A 269 4.22 -3.47 12.72
CA ALA A 269 5.09 -4.07 13.72
C ALA A 269 6.01 -5.08 13.03
N PHE A 270 7.24 -4.69 12.77
CA PHE A 270 8.18 -5.53 12.03
C PHE A 270 9.61 -5.43 12.55
N VAL A 271 10.35 -6.47 12.30
CA VAL A 271 11.81 -6.50 12.42
C VAL A 271 12.41 -6.57 11.03
N SER A 272 13.53 -5.86 10.82
CA SER A 272 14.26 -5.96 9.57
C SER A 272 15.76 -6.02 9.78
N GLY A 273 16.46 -6.45 8.74
CA GLY A 273 17.91 -6.49 8.74
C GLY A 273 18.48 -6.25 7.34
N ARG A 274 19.54 -5.45 7.27
CA ARG A 274 20.19 -5.12 6.01
C ARG A 274 21.26 -6.15 5.66
N VAL A 275 21.12 -6.80 4.51
CA VAL A 275 22.04 -7.82 3.99
C VAL A 275 22.27 -7.59 2.51
N ILE A 276 23.52 -7.39 2.11
CA ILE A 276 23.92 -7.22 0.68
C ILE A 276 22.98 -6.23 -0.05
N ASN A 277 22.82 -5.05 0.53
CA ASN A 277 21.98 -3.98 -0.03
C ASN A 277 20.47 -4.31 -0.18
N HIS A 278 19.99 -5.27 0.59
CA HIS A 278 18.57 -5.57 0.75
C HIS A 278 18.16 -5.33 2.20
N GLU A 279 16.99 -4.77 2.36
CA GLU A 279 16.27 -4.80 3.64
C GLU A 279 15.39 -6.04 3.63
N ILE A 280 15.68 -6.99 4.49
CA ILE A 280 14.89 -8.21 4.68
C ILE A 280 14.08 -8.00 5.94
N SER A 281 12.76 -8.09 5.86
CA SER A 281 11.88 -7.78 6.97
C SER A 281 10.79 -8.83 7.16
N PHE A 282 10.29 -8.91 8.40
CA PHE A 282 9.22 -9.79 8.79
C PHE A 282 8.31 -9.11 9.81
N GLY A 283 7.01 -9.17 9.59
CA GLY A 283 5.98 -8.63 10.47
C GLY A 283 4.83 -8.00 9.70
N GLN A 284 4.05 -7.18 10.37
CA GLN A 284 3.00 -6.38 9.77
C GLN A 284 3.62 -5.12 9.19
N GLN A 285 3.52 -4.94 7.89
CA GLN A 285 4.28 -3.94 7.15
C GLN A 285 3.41 -3.20 6.15
N ASP A 286 3.74 -1.93 5.96
CA ASP A 286 3.14 -1.05 4.99
C ASP A 286 3.62 -1.35 3.57
N ASP A 287 2.77 -1.11 2.56
CA ASP A 287 3.13 -1.23 1.15
C ASP A 287 2.27 -0.33 0.26
N TRP A 288 2.83 0.08 -0.87
CA TRP A 288 2.12 0.83 -1.90
C TRP A 288 2.83 0.68 -3.24
N LEU A 289 2.12 0.12 -4.21
CA LEU A 289 2.65 -0.16 -5.53
C LEU A 289 1.87 0.62 -6.58
N GLY A 290 2.60 1.47 -7.29
CA GLY A 290 2.07 2.43 -8.24
C GLY A 290 2.53 3.86 -7.98
N PRO A 291 2.65 4.70 -9.03
CA PRO A 291 3.16 6.07 -8.94
C PRO A 291 2.12 7.07 -8.41
N GLY A 292 0.84 6.70 -8.40
CA GLY A 292 -0.25 7.55 -7.92
C GLY A 292 -0.16 7.89 -6.44
N LEU A 293 -0.83 8.95 -6.00
CA LEU A 293 -1.04 9.29 -4.59
C LEU A 293 -2.46 9.02 -4.13
N GLY A 294 -3.40 8.93 -5.07
CA GLY A 294 -4.80 8.70 -4.74
C GLY A 294 -5.16 7.22 -4.55
N GLY A 295 -4.38 6.30 -5.10
CA GLY A 295 -4.58 4.85 -5.00
C GLY A 295 -3.45 4.09 -5.67
N GLY A 296 -3.40 2.78 -5.45
CA GLY A 296 -2.53 1.82 -6.13
C GLY A 296 -3.35 0.62 -6.55
N MET A 297 -3.26 0.22 -7.83
CA MET A 297 -4.07 -0.89 -8.35
C MET A 297 -3.74 -2.20 -7.66
N ALA A 298 -2.45 -2.51 -7.54
CA ALA A 298 -2.03 -3.77 -6.97
C ALA A 298 -1.91 -3.74 -5.44
N TYR A 299 -1.43 -2.65 -4.84
CA TYR A 299 -1.34 -2.52 -3.40
C TYR A 299 -1.44 -1.06 -2.94
N SER A 300 -2.27 -0.81 -1.93
CA SER A 300 -2.44 0.46 -1.27
C SER A 300 -2.65 0.27 0.24
N ASN A 301 -2.72 1.34 1.00
CA ASN A 301 -3.12 1.32 2.41
C ASN A 301 -4.65 1.40 2.63
N ASN A 302 -5.44 0.95 1.66
CA ASN A 302 -6.90 0.93 1.80
C ASN A 302 -7.37 -0.14 2.79
N ALA A 303 -6.69 -1.30 2.85
CA ALA A 303 -6.92 -2.34 3.85
C ALA A 303 -5.92 -2.29 5.01
N GLU A 304 -6.14 -3.13 6.01
CA GLU A 304 -5.16 -3.40 7.06
C GLU A 304 -3.89 -4.03 6.46
N ASN A 305 -2.73 -3.65 6.97
CA ASN A 305 -1.44 -4.18 6.52
C ASN A 305 -1.32 -5.70 6.73
N ILE A 306 -0.67 -6.38 5.81
CA ILE A 306 -0.53 -7.83 5.79
C ILE A 306 0.68 -8.24 6.63
N TYR A 307 0.55 -9.30 7.43
CA TYR A 307 1.71 -9.97 8.02
C TYR A 307 2.49 -10.68 6.93
N SER A 308 3.71 -10.23 6.69
CA SER A 308 4.51 -10.65 5.55
C SER A 308 5.99 -10.81 5.85
N PHE A 309 6.63 -11.59 5.03
CA PHE A 309 8.07 -11.58 4.82
C PHE A 309 8.34 -10.78 3.55
N ARG A 310 9.30 -9.83 3.60
CA ARG A 310 9.65 -8.96 2.49
C ARG A 310 11.16 -8.97 2.25
N ILE A 311 11.53 -8.91 0.99
CA ILE A 311 12.89 -8.61 0.52
C ILE A 311 12.79 -7.39 -0.38
N ASN A 312 13.40 -6.27 0.00
CA ASN A 312 13.39 -5.03 -0.76
C ASN A 312 14.81 -4.59 -1.08
N ARG A 313 15.08 -4.31 -2.35
CA ARG A 313 16.36 -3.74 -2.77
C ARG A 313 16.42 -2.25 -2.41
N VAL A 314 17.34 -1.86 -1.52
CA VAL A 314 17.42 -0.48 -0.99
C VAL A 314 18.00 0.48 -2.01
N GLU A 315 19.16 0.15 -2.57
CA GLU A 315 19.81 0.95 -3.61
C GLU A 315 19.61 0.30 -4.98
N PRO A 316 19.46 1.09 -6.04
CA PRO A 316 19.27 0.55 -7.38
C PRO A 316 20.41 -0.38 -7.80
N LEU A 317 20.07 -1.50 -8.44
CA LEU A 317 21.04 -2.43 -8.97
C LEU A 317 21.44 -2.02 -10.38
N GLN A 318 22.74 -1.98 -10.63
CA GLN A 318 23.30 -1.80 -11.96
C GLN A 318 23.92 -3.11 -12.45
N VAL A 319 23.41 -3.65 -13.55
CA VAL A 319 23.95 -4.84 -14.19
C VAL A 319 24.60 -4.44 -15.51
N PRO A 320 25.90 -4.75 -15.72
CA PRO A 320 26.59 -4.43 -16.96
C PRO A 320 25.81 -4.94 -18.18
N LEU A 321 25.73 -4.15 -19.26
CA LEU A 321 24.96 -4.35 -20.48
C LEU A 321 23.43 -4.15 -20.29
N LEU A 322 22.79 -4.82 -19.34
CA LEU A 322 21.36 -4.68 -19.12
C LEU A 322 20.99 -3.24 -18.73
N SER A 323 21.68 -2.67 -17.75
CA SER A 323 21.40 -1.30 -17.29
C SER A 323 21.77 -0.20 -18.31
N ARG A 324 22.44 -0.53 -19.41
CA ARG A 324 22.60 0.39 -20.54
C ARG A 324 21.32 0.62 -21.32
N LEU A 325 20.41 -0.37 -21.32
CA LEU A 325 19.10 -0.30 -21.98
C LEU A 325 18.00 0.08 -21.03
N THR A 326 17.97 -0.55 -19.86
CA THR A 326 16.87 -0.44 -18.89
C THR A 326 17.12 0.61 -17.80
N GLY A 327 18.34 1.15 -17.73
CA GLY A 327 18.80 1.92 -16.59
C GLY A 327 19.01 1.03 -15.35
N PRO A 328 19.33 1.63 -14.20
CA PRO A 328 19.35 0.94 -12.92
C PRO A 328 17.93 0.48 -12.55
N PHE A 329 17.82 -0.58 -11.75
CA PHE A 329 16.53 -1.11 -11.34
C PHE A 329 16.46 -1.48 -9.87
N ARG A 330 15.27 -1.40 -9.31
CA ARG A 330 14.91 -1.90 -7.98
C ARG A 330 13.92 -3.04 -8.10
N TYR A 331 13.89 -3.90 -7.11
CA TYR A 331 12.93 -4.99 -7.02
C TYR A 331 12.53 -5.24 -5.58
N GLU A 332 11.34 -5.79 -5.44
CA GLU A 332 10.75 -6.20 -4.18
C GLU A 332 10.06 -7.54 -4.34
N PHE A 333 10.11 -8.32 -3.28
CA PHE A 333 9.35 -9.56 -3.10
C PHE A 333 8.67 -9.51 -1.75
N LEU A 334 7.39 -9.82 -1.72
CA LEU A 334 6.59 -9.94 -0.50
C LEU A 334 5.82 -11.25 -0.54
N ILE A 335 5.74 -11.95 0.59
CA ILE A 335 4.88 -13.11 0.81
C ILE A 335 4.23 -13.00 2.18
N GLY A 336 2.90 -13.18 2.24
CA GLY A 336 2.14 -13.03 3.49
C GLY A 336 0.84 -13.80 3.50
N SER A 337 0.10 -13.68 4.58
CA SER A 337 -1.19 -14.34 4.78
C SER A 337 -2.30 -13.29 4.84
N LEU A 338 -3.33 -13.47 4.01
CA LEU A 338 -4.55 -12.69 4.06
C LEU A 338 -5.45 -13.21 5.17
N ARG A 339 -6.16 -12.29 5.83
CA ARG A 339 -7.04 -12.60 6.96
C ARG A 339 -8.47 -12.12 6.69
N GLY A 340 -9.41 -12.66 7.48
CA GLY A 340 -10.82 -12.29 7.38
C GLY A 340 -11.57 -12.96 6.22
N HIS A 341 -10.97 -13.93 5.53
CA HIS A 341 -11.64 -14.75 4.54
C HIS A 341 -12.53 -15.78 5.22
N ILE A 342 -13.80 -15.77 4.89
CA ILE A 342 -14.82 -16.63 5.52
C ILE A 342 -15.49 -17.59 4.55
N PHE A 343 -15.38 -17.36 3.24
CA PHE A 343 -15.93 -18.26 2.23
C PHE A 343 -14.88 -19.23 1.73
N MET A 344 -15.19 -20.52 1.80
CA MET A 344 -14.32 -21.58 1.31
C MET A 344 -15.07 -22.47 0.33
N PRO A 345 -14.38 -23.08 -0.63
CA PRO A 345 -14.98 -24.07 -1.50
C PRO A 345 -15.56 -25.24 -0.69
N ASN A 346 -16.70 -25.75 -1.12
CA ASN A 346 -17.20 -27.00 -0.59
C ASN A 346 -16.24 -28.15 -0.98
N PRO A 347 -15.72 -28.95 -0.05
CA PRO A 347 -14.81 -30.04 -0.37
C PRO A 347 -15.38 -31.05 -1.40
N ALA A 348 -16.71 -31.19 -1.48
CA ALA A 348 -17.39 -32.01 -2.47
C ALA A 348 -17.59 -31.28 -3.81
N ASN A 349 -17.28 -30.01 -3.90
CA ASN A 349 -17.43 -29.17 -5.10
C ASN A 349 -16.28 -28.12 -5.16
N PRO A 350 -15.04 -28.56 -5.22
CA PRO A 350 -13.89 -27.65 -5.13
C PRO A 350 -13.83 -26.64 -6.30
N SER A 351 -14.44 -26.94 -7.42
CA SER A 351 -14.52 -26.04 -8.58
C SER A 351 -15.67 -25.02 -8.48
N GLY A 352 -16.58 -25.14 -7.50
CA GLY A 352 -17.76 -24.29 -7.39
C GLY A 352 -18.80 -24.44 -8.51
N THR A 353 -18.63 -25.44 -9.39
CA THR A 353 -19.50 -25.60 -10.60
C THR A 353 -20.86 -26.24 -10.31
N ASN A 354 -21.00 -26.93 -9.21
CA ASN A 354 -22.26 -27.54 -8.82
C ASN A 354 -23.07 -26.60 -7.91
N PRO A 355 -24.16 -25.99 -8.37
CA PRO A 355 -24.95 -25.05 -7.57
C PRO A 355 -25.64 -25.69 -6.36
N ASN A 356 -25.79 -27.03 -6.34
CA ASN A 356 -26.39 -27.77 -5.23
C ASN A 356 -25.42 -28.03 -4.08
N LEU A 357 -24.13 -27.72 -4.27
CA LEU A 357 -23.04 -27.87 -3.28
C LEU A 357 -22.30 -26.53 -3.12
N PRO A 358 -22.93 -25.54 -2.45
CA PRO A 358 -22.37 -24.19 -2.34
C PRO A 358 -21.11 -24.17 -1.49
N ASN A 359 -20.43 -23.03 -1.57
CA ASN A 359 -19.33 -22.73 -0.67
C ASN A 359 -19.77 -22.81 0.79
N VAL A 360 -18.88 -23.25 1.64
CA VAL A 360 -19.10 -23.31 3.09
C VAL A 360 -18.59 -22.04 3.76
N ILE A 361 -19.23 -21.64 4.85
CA ILE A 361 -18.73 -20.57 5.70
C ILE A 361 -17.78 -21.20 6.71
N ASN A 362 -16.50 -20.91 6.55
CA ASN A 362 -15.47 -21.36 7.46
C ASN A 362 -14.26 -20.42 7.34
N PRO A 363 -13.62 -20.00 8.44
CA PRO A 363 -12.44 -19.16 8.36
C PRO A 363 -11.36 -19.81 7.50
N GLY A 364 -10.93 -19.08 6.50
CA GLY A 364 -9.81 -19.42 5.62
C GLY A 364 -8.80 -18.29 5.63
N ASP A 365 -7.52 -18.64 5.47
CA ASP A 365 -6.42 -17.68 5.39
C ASP A 365 -5.58 -18.00 4.16
N PRO A 366 -5.98 -17.53 2.95
CA PRO A 366 -5.17 -17.69 1.76
C PRO A 366 -3.89 -16.88 1.89
N TRP A 367 -2.88 -17.28 1.14
CA TRP A 367 -1.61 -16.57 1.08
C TRP A 367 -1.57 -15.69 -0.16
N VAL A 368 -0.81 -14.63 -0.07
CA VAL A 368 -0.49 -13.74 -1.17
C VAL A 368 1.01 -13.65 -1.32
N HIS A 369 1.49 -13.66 -2.55
CA HIS A 369 2.84 -13.21 -2.85
C HIS A 369 2.78 -12.14 -3.95
N LEU A 370 3.78 -11.27 -3.90
CA LEU A 370 3.87 -10.12 -4.79
C LEU A 370 5.34 -9.91 -5.16
N GLU A 371 5.59 -9.72 -6.43
CA GLU A 371 6.89 -9.41 -7.01
C GLU A 371 6.81 -8.15 -7.84
N LYS A 372 7.70 -7.21 -7.59
CA LYS A 372 7.81 -6.00 -8.41
C LYS A 372 9.25 -5.74 -8.83
N ILE A 373 9.41 -5.27 -10.05
CA ILE A 373 10.66 -4.77 -10.58
C ILE A 373 10.42 -3.44 -11.31
N SER A 374 11.14 -2.38 -10.93
CA SER A 374 11.06 -1.06 -11.53
C SER A 374 12.39 -0.67 -12.17
N PHE A 375 12.34 -0.12 -13.36
CA PHE A 375 13.46 0.26 -14.22
C PHE A 375 13.45 1.77 -14.46
N ARG A 376 14.63 2.36 -14.63
CA ARG A 376 14.79 3.78 -14.97
C ARG A 376 15.75 3.97 -16.12
N PRO A 377 15.29 3.80 -17.37
CA PRO A 377 16.14 3.93 -18.56
C PRO A 377 16.64 5.36 -18.77
N THR A 378 15.93 6.36 -18.29
CA THR A 378 16.33 7.77 -18.32
C THR A 378 15.93 8.48 -17.05
N LYS A 379 16.50 9.67 -16.80
CA LYS A 379 16.10 10.51 -15.67
C LYS A 379 14.62 10.95 -15.70
N ASN A 380 13.97 10.85 -16.85
CA ASN A 380 12.57 11.27 -17.02
C ASN A 380 11.58 10.10 -17.04
N LEU A 381 12.03 8.86 -17.18
CA LEU A 381 11.16 7.70 -17.31
C LEU A 381 11.50 6.63 -16.28
N GLU A 382 10.51 6.26 -15.52
CA GLU A 382 10.43 5.03 -14.72
C GLU A 382 9.30 4.16 -15.27
N PHE A 383 9.49 2.84 -15.29
CA PHE A 383 8.41 1.89 -15.52
C PHE A 383 8.65 0.62 -14.71
N GLY A 384 7.58 -0.07 -14.37
CA GLY A 384 7.62 -1.29 -13.57
C GLY A 384 6.70 -2.38 -14.07
N PHE A 385 7.07 -3.61 -13.74
CA PHE A 385 6.23 -4.79 -13.89
C PHE A 385 6.03 -5.43 -12.53
N GLU A 386 4.84 -5.96 -12.35
CA GLU A 386 4.45 -6.55 -11.09
C GLU A 386 3.59 -7.77 -11.32
N ARG A 387 3.67 -8.69 -10.39
CA ARG A 387 2.79 -9.84 -10.30
C ARG A 387 2.35 -10.05 -8.88
N THR A 388 1.05 -10.28 -8.71
CA THR A 388 0.46 -10.70 -7.45
C THR A 388 -0.27 -12.03 -7.64
N ALA A 389 -0.19 -12.92 -6.66
CA ALA A 389 -0.96 -14.15 -6.68
C ALA A 389 -1.52 -14.49 -5.30
N ILE A 390 -2.82 -14.81 -5.27
CA ILE A 390 -3.53 -15.29 -4.08
C ILE A 390 -3.70 -16.79 -4.21
N TRP A 391 -3.17 -17.58 -3.28
CA TRP A 391 -3.09 -19.03 -3.40
C TRP A 391 -3.09 -19.74 -2.05
N GLY A 392 -3.51 -20.98 -2.05
CA GLY A 392 -3.37 -21.90 -0.91
C GLY A 392 -3.85 -21.36 0.43
N GLY A 393 -3.27 -21.88 1.50
CA GLY A 393 -3.56 -21.50 2.87
C GLY A 393 -4.65 -22.33 3.53
N LYS A 394 -4.94 -22.02 4.80
CA LYS A 394 -5.96 -22.70 5.58
C LYS A 394 -7.30 -22.67 4.86
N GLY A 395 -7.89 -23.85 4.67
CA GLY A 395 -9.15 -24.00 3.95
C GLY A 395 -9.05 -24.01 2.43
N HIS A 396 -7.86 -23.80 1.88
CA HIS A 396 -7.55 -23.85 0.46
C HIS A 396 -6.50 -24.94 0.18
N GLY A 397 -5.54 -24.69 -0.70
CA GLY A 397 -4.46 -25.63 -0.96
C GLY A 397 -3.36 -25.60 0.12
N PRO A 398 -2.52 -26.65 0.22
CA PRO A 398 -1.41 -26.67 1.17
C PRO A 398 -0.33 -25.64 0.79
N ILE A 399 0.31 -25.02 1.78
CA ILE A 399 1.47 -24.15 1.58
C ILE A 399 2.73 -25.02 1.64
N THR A 400 3.35 -25.24 0.49
CA THR A 400 4.59 -26.00 0.31
C THR A 400 5.49 -25.30 -0.69
N ILE A 401 6.76 -25.70 -0.77
CA ILE A 401 7.66 -25.21 -1.82
C ILE A 401 7.10 -25.49 -3.22
N HIS A 402 6.50 -26.66 -3.42
CA HIS A 402 5.88 -27.01 -4.71
C HIS A 402 4.73 -26.06 -5.08
N THR A 403 3.78 -25.82 -4.16
CA THR A 403 2.64 -24.95 -4.42
C THR A 403 3.07 -23.49 -4.61
N PHE A 404 4.07 -23.04 -3.86
CA PHE A 404 4.68 -21.72 -4.05
C PHE A 404 5.33 -21.60 -5.45
N LEU A 405 6.17 -22.53 -5.85
CA LEU A 405 6.79 -22.52 -7.18
C LEU A 405 5.75 -22.60 -8.31
N LYS A 406 4.67 -23.34 -8.11
CA LYS A 406 3.53 -23.35 -9.04
C LYS A 406 2.86 -21.98 -9.13
N SER A 407 2.57 -21.35 -8.01
CA SER A 407 1.99 -20.02 -7.96
C SER A 407 2.93 -18.98 -8.60
N PHE A 408 4.23 -19.08 -8.32
CA PHE A 408 5.24 -18.13 -8.79
C PHE A 408 5.52 -18.23 -10.29
N PHE A 409 5.64 -19.46 -10.86
CA PHE A 409 6.10 -19.67 -12.24
C PHE A 409 5.01 -20.08 -13.22
N SER A 410 3.83 -20.52 -12.78
CA SER A 410 2.83 -21.03 -13.72
C SER A 410 2.03 -19.92 -14.37
N PHE A 411 1.90 -20.01 -15.69
CA PHE A 411 1.06 -19.14 -16.52
C PHE A 411 -0.26 -19.82 -16.93
N ALA A 412 -0.46 -21.09 -16.58
CA ALA A 412 -1.66 -21.85 -16.92
C ALA A 412 -2.41 -22.27 -15.66
N SER A 413 -3.74 -22.18 -15.69
CA SER A 413 -4.61 -22.71 -14.63
C SER A 413 -4.92 -24.19 -14.88
N PRO A 414 -4.94 -25.04 -13.84
CA PRO A 414 -5.39 -26.42 -13.98
C PRO A 414 -6.88 -26.46 -14.34
N GLY A 415 -7.31 -27.50 -14.99
CA GLY A 415 -8.74 -27.76 -15.21
C GLY A 415 -9.52 -27.89 -13.89
N GLY A 416 -10.85 -27.81 -13.96
CA GLY A 416 -11.77 -27.69 -12.80
C GLY A 416 -11.48 -28.63 -11.61
N ASN A 417 -11.01 -29.85 -11.85
CA ASN A 417 -10.67 -30.82 -10.78
C ASN A 417 -9.32 -30.54 -10.10
N GLY A 418 -8.49 -29.65 -10.64
CA GLY A 418 -7.20 -29.26 -10.05
C GLY A 418 -7.24 -28.04 -9.14
N LYS A 419 -8.37 -27.34 -9.08
CA LYS A 419 -8.55 -26.15 -8.24
C LYS A 419 -8.44 -26.49 -6.75
N ASN A 420 -7.77 -25.62 -5.98
CA ASN A 420 -7.43 -25.84 -4.57
C ASN A 420 -6.51 -27.06 -4.30
N GLY A 421 -5.96 -27.65 -5.35
CA GLY A 421 -4.95 -28.70 -5.23
C GLY A 421 -3.53 -28.14 -5.18
N ARG A 422 -2.57 -29.07 -5.05
CA ARG A 422 -1.14 -28.72 -5.04
C ARG A 422 -0.61 -28.15 -6.38
N ASP A 423 -1.36 -28.28 -7.46
CA ASP A 423 -1.01 -27.78 -8.79
C ASP A 423 -1.82 -26.54 -9.19
N ASP A 424 -2.66 -26.01 -8.29
CA ASP A 424 -3.39 -24.76 -8.50
C ASP A 424 -2.46 -23.56 -8.26
N PRO A 425 -2.21 -22.72 -9.27
CA PRO A 425 -1.39 -21.53 -9.11
C PRO A 425 -2.10 -20.39 -8.36
N GLY A 426 -3.40 -20.54 -8.04
CA GLY A 426 -4.22 -19.49 -7.44
C GLY A 426 -4.70 -18.41 -8.41
N ALA A 427 -5.29 -17.36 -7.87
CA ALA A 427 -5.68 -16.15 -8.61
C ALA A 427 -4.43 -15.29 -8.85
N ARG A 428 -4.19 -14.91 -10.10
CA ARG A 428 -2.99 -14.21 -10.52
C ARG A 428 -3.34 -12.88 -11.16
N PHE A 429 -2.59 -11.87 -10.81
CA PHE A 429 -2.73 -10.52 -11.32
C PHE A 429 -1.39 -10.07 -11.87
N GLY A 430 -1.38 -9.55 -13.08
CA GLY A 430 -0.22 -8.89 -13.68
C GLY A 430 -0.43 -7.39 -13.66
N ALA A 431 0.59 -6.62 -13.29
CA ALA A 431 0.50 -5.17 -13.26
C ALA A 431 1.65 -4.51 -14.03
N PHE A 432 1.40 -3.29 -14.49
CA PHE A 432 2.37 -2.44 -15.15
C PHE A 432 2.14 -0.99 -14.74
N ASP A 433 3.22 -0.31 -14.40
CA ASP A 433 3.18 1.11 -14.10
C ASP A 433 4.28 1.88 -14.83
N PHE A 434 4.08 3.19 -14.98
CA PHE A 434 5.11 4.10 -15.43
C PHE A 434 4.91 5.51 -14.88
N SER A 435 6.01 6.26 -14.83
CA SER A 435 6.04 7.69 -14.56
C SER A 435 6.95 8.36 -15.57
N TYR A 436 6.47 9.40 -16.25
CA TYR A 436 7.17 10.07 -17.33
C TYR A 436 7.08 11.59 -17.24
N ARG A 437 8.21 12.24 -17.01
CA ARG A 437 8.35 13.68 -17.18
C ARG A 437 8.58 14.01 -18.65
N LEU A 438 7.72 14.83 -19.23
CA LEU A 438 7.84 15.21 -20.64
C LEU A 438 9.13 16.04 -20.86
N PRO A 439 10.05 15.63 -21.75
CA PRO A 439 11.40 16.21 -21.83
C PRO A 439 11.47 17.74 -21.97
N PHE A 440 10.60 18.33 -22.77
CA PHE A 440 10.60 19.79 -23.02
C PHE A 440 9.95 20.62 -21.92
N VAL A 441 9.17 19.97 -21.05
CA VAL A 441 8.43 20.58 -19.93
C VAL A 441 8.60 19.73 -18.68
N ARG A 442 9.78 19.16 -18.52
CA ARG A 442 10.07 18.16 -17.46
C ARG A 442 9.91 18.70 -16.04
N ASN A 443 10.04 20.00 -15.87
CA ASN A 443 9.83 20.69 -14.59
C ASN A 443 8.39 21.17 -14.38
N TRP A 444 7.47 20.84 -15.29
CA TRP A 444 6.08 21.25 -15.24
C TRP A 444 5.11 20.09 -15.26
N LEU A 445 5.36 19.08 -16.09
CA LEU A 445 4.38 18.06 -16.41
C LEU A 445 4.93 16.66 -16.26
N THR A 446 4.31 15.89 -15.36
CA THR A 446 4.55 14.47 -15.17
C THR A 446 3.28 13.70 -15.54
N LEU A 447 3.41 12.76 -16.44
CA LEU A 447 2.38 11.77 -16.78
C LEU A 447 2.72 10.46 -16.09
N TYR A 448 1.71 9.77 -15.58
CA TYR A 448 1.92 8.45 -14.99
C TYR A 448 0.68 7.59 -15.14
N SER A 449 0.85 6.30 -15.03
CA SER A 449 -0.25 5.35 -14.95
C SER A 449 0.14 4.16 -14.12
N ASP A 450 -0.85 3.62 -13.46
CA ASP A 450 -0.85 2.30 -12.84
C ASP A 450 -1.90 1.45 -13.55
N SER A 451 -1.69 0.14 -13.64
CA SER A 451 -2.62 -0.77 -14.31
C SER A 451 -2.46 -2.19 -13.82
N GLU A 452 -3.56 -2.94 -13.81
CA GLU A 452 -3.57 -4.33 -13.36
C GLU A 452 -4.59 -5.15 -14.18
N VAL A 453 -4.27 -6.41 -14.41
CA VAL A 453 -5.12 -7.35 -15.12
C VAL A 453 -5.18 -8.68 -14.38
N HIS A 454 -6.38 -9.25 -14.25
CA HIS A 454 -6.60 -10.55 -13.65
C HIS A 454 -6.46 -11.67 -14.69
N ASP A 455 -5.77 -12.75 -14.32
CA ASP A 455 -5.52 -13.96 -15.13
C ASP A 455 -4.73 -13.74 -16.45
N ASP A 456 -4.08 -12.60 -16.62
CA ASP A 456 -3.16 -12.33 -17.71
C ASP A 456 -1.77 -11.95 -17.19
N VAL A 457 -0.78 -11.98 -18.07
CA VAL A 457 0.62 -11.75 -17.68
C VAL A 457 0.89 -10.28 -17.42
N SER A 458 0.29 -9.40 -18.21
CA SER A 458 0.50 -7.95 -18.09
C SER A 458 -0.66 -7.20 -18.75
N PRO A 459 -0.99 -6.00 -18.23
CA PRO A 459 -1.93 -5.07 -18.87
C PRO A 459 -1.52 -4.66 -20.29
N ILE A 460 -0.24 -4.72 -20.62
CA ILE A 460 0.26 -4.41 -21.99
C ILE A 460 -0.17 -5.49 -22.98
N ASP A 461 -0.21 -6.73 -22.52
CA ASP A 461 -0.58 -7.90 -23.32
C ASP A 461 -2.10 -8.02 -23.53
N ALA A 462 -2.88 -7.53 -22.54
CA ALA A 462 -4.34 -7.59 -22.56
C ALA A 462 -4.98 -6.25 -22.15
N PRO A 463 -4.74 -5.15 -22.87
CA PRO A 463 -5.14 -3.80 -22.45
C PRO A 463 -6.65 -3.61 -22.37
N GLU A 464 -7.43 -4.36 -23.17
CA GLU A 464 -8.90 -4.30 -23.14
C GLU A 464 -9.53 -5.01 -21.95
N ARG A 465 -8.75 -5.81 -21.20
CA ARG A 465 -9.13 -6.51 -19.98
C ARG A 465 -8.58 -5.87 -18.72
N ALA A 466 -7.65 -4.96 -18.88
CA ALA A 466 -6.93 -4.33 -17.79
C ALA A 466 -7.73 -3.19 -17.13
N SER A 467 -7.51 -3.04 -15.86
CA SER A 467 -7.85 -1.87 -15.06
C SER A 467 -6.76 -0.84 -15.21
N TRP A 468 -7.12 0.45 -15.21
CA TRP A 468 -6.18 1.54 -15.46
C TRP A 468 -6.40 2.68 -14.49
N ARG A 469 -5.29 3.27 -14.03
CA ARG A 469 -5.26 4.49 -13.23
C ARG A 469 -4.27 5.51 -13.81
N PRO A 470 -4.61 6.17 -14.93
CA PRO A 470 -3.79 7.24 -15.49
C PRO A 470 -3.86 8.50 -14.62
N GLY A 471 -2.74 9.21 -14.53
CA GLY A 471 -2.60 10.45 -13.80
C GLY A 471 -1.79 11.51 -14.54
N ILE A 472 -2.11 12.76 -14.24
CA ILE A 472 -1.39 13.93 -14.69
C ILE A 472 -1.07 14.80 -13.48
N TYR A 473 0.17 15.20 -13.36
CA TYR A 473 0.62 16.13 -12.34
C TYR A 473 1.29 17.35 -12.98
N LEU A 474 0.67 18.50 -12.77
CA LEU A 474 1.21 19.81 -13.12
C LEU A 474 1.85 20.39 -11.85
N SER A 475 3.18 20.41 -11.79
CA SER A 475 3.93 20.77 -10.59
C SER A 475 3.79 22.23 -10.16
N HIS A 476 3.46 23.12 -11.09
CA HIS A 476 3.13 24.52 -10.77
C HIS A 476 2.30 25.16 -11.88
N VAL A 477 1.53 26.19 -11.52
CA VAL A 477 0.73 26.97 -12.45
C VAL A 477 1.49 28.24 -12.87
N PRO A 478 1.52 28.61 -14.15
CA PRO A 478 2.16 29.84 -14.58
C PRO A 478 1.69 31.06 -13.79
N GLY A 479 2.62 31.79 -13.18
CA GLY A 479 2.33 32.96 -12.33
C GLY A 479 2.02 32.63 -10.87
N ILE A 480 1.84 31.36 -10.51
CA ILE A 480 1.61 30.89 -9.13
C ILE A 480 2.48 29.67 -8.85
N PRO A 481 3.79 29.85 -8.61
CA PRO A 481 4.74 28.73 -8.49
C PRO A 481 4.39 27.72 -7.40
N LYS A 482 3.75 28.17 -6.31
CA LYS A 482 3.38 27.32 -5.16
C LYS A 482 2.04 26.56 -5.33
N LEU A 483 1.41 26.67 -6.50
CA LEU A 483 0.15 25.98 -6.79
C LEU A 483 0.40 24.81 -7.72
N ASP A 484 0.04 23.61 -7.31
CA ASP A 484 0.02 22.43 -8.18
C ASP A 484 -1.40 21.92 -8.45
N ILE A 485 -1.51 21.13 -9.50
CA ILE A 485 -2.76 20.48 -9.90
C ILE A 485 -2.43 19.02 -10.22
N ARG A 486 -3.22 18.11 -9.65
CA ARG A 486 -3.17 16.69 -9.96
C ARG A 486 -4.53 16.17 -10.33
N VAL A 487 -4.57 15.29 -11.32
CA VAL A 487 -5.79 14.59 -11.74
C VAL A 487 -5.44 13.13 -11.96
N GLU A 488 -6.21 12.24 -11.35
CA GLU A 488 -6.11 10.80 -11.53
C GLU A 488 -7.50 10.26 -11.91
N ALA A 489 -7.59 9.58 -13.04
CA ALA A 489 -8.77 8.77 -13.36
C ALA A 489 -8.50 7.32 -12.96
N ALA A 490 -9.56 6.57 -12.65
CA ALA A 490 -9.45 5.14 -12.37
C ALA A 490 -10.62 4.38 -12.98
N THR A 491 -10.35 3.19 -13.50
CA THR A 491 -11.39 2.28 -13.98
C THR A 491 -10.99 0.83 -13.79
N THR A 492 -11.89 0.06 -13.21
CA THR A 492 -11.89 -1.38 -13.16
C THR A 492 -13.04 -1.98 -14.00
N ASP A 493 -13.72 -1.13 -14.80
CA ASP A 493 -14.70 -1.51 -15.82
C ASP A 493 -14.04 -1.44 -17.21
N PRO A 494 -13.27 -2.48 -17.64
CA PRO A 494 -12.57 -2.48 -18.90
C PRO A 494 -13.54 -2.42 -20.09
N SER A 495 -13.04 -1.87 -21.20
CA SER A 495 -13.84 -1.76 -22.43
C SER A 495 -14.18 -3.15 -22.94
N ARG A 496 -15.47 -3.38 -23.22
CA ARG A 496 -15.97 -4.67 -23.70
C ARG A 496 -15.72 -4.84 -25.18
N SER A 497 -14.70 -5.58 -25.55
CA SER A 497 -14.64 -6.11 -26.90
C SER A 497 -15.68 -7.21 -27.02
N ASN A 498 -16.59 -7.08 -27.98
CA ASN A 498 -17.59 -8.11 -28.35
C ASN A 498 -18.80 -8.33 -27.40
N GLY A 499 -19.17 -7.42 -26.55
CA GLY A 499 -20.48 -7.40 -25.89
C GLY A 499 -20.77 -8.47 -24.85
N ALA A 500 -19.86 -9.41 -24.57
CA ALA A 500 -20.16 -10.61 -23.80
C ALA A 500 -19.39 -10.72 -22.47
N SER A 501 -18.31 -9.98 -22.25
CA SER A 501 -17.48 -10.21 -21.09
C SER A 501 -17.66 -9.14 -20.02
N GLN A 502 -17.92 -9.59 -18.82
CA GLN A 502 -18.03 -8.77 -17.62
C GLN A 502 -16.70 -8.83 -16.86
N TYR A 503 -15.60 -8.42 -17.51
CA TYR A 503 -14.26 -8.57 -16.93
C TYR A 503 -14.04 -7.76 -15.68
N GLY A 504 -14.72 -6.62 -15.52
CA GLY A 504 -14.65 -5.83 -14.30
C GLY A 504 -15.14 -6.56 -13.05
N ARG A 505 -16.02 -7.53 -13.18
CA ARG A 505 -16.44 -8.39 -12.07
C ARG A 505 -15.31 -9.26 -11.53
N PHE A 506 -14.34 -9.63 -12.38
CA PHE A 506 -13.21 -10.46 -11.98
C PHE A 506 -12.09 -9.65 -11.37
N MET A 507 -12.08 -8.35 -11.57
CA MET A 507 -11.09 -7.52 -10.90
C MET A 507 -11.27 -7.62 -9.38
N TYR A 508 -10.20 -7.94 -8.67
CA TYR A 508 -10.17 -8.17 -7.21
C TYR A 508 -11.02 -9.35 -6.70
N TYR A 509 -11.70 -10.07 -7.55
CA TYR A 509 -12.52 -11.21 -7.19
C TYR A 509 -11.85 -12.51 -7.62
N GLU A 510 -12.11 -13.59 -6.93
CA GLU A 510 -11.68 -14.93 -7.30
C GLU A 510 -12.82 -15.95 -7.14
N ALA A 511 -12.97 -16.83 -8.13
CA ALA A 511 -14.07 -17.80 -8.16
C ALA A 511 -14.02 -18.84 -7.05
N ILE A 512 -12.83 -19.14 -6.52
CA ILE A 512 -12.62 -20.11 -5.45
C ILE A 512 -12.61 -19.43 -4.08
N GLN A 513 -11.75 -18.40 -3.89
CA GLN A 513 -11.63 -17.68 -2.62
C GLN A 513 -12.73 -16.64 -2.42
N LYS A 514 -13.58 -16.36 -3.38
CA LYS A 514 -14.72 -15.44 -3.35
C LYS A 514 -14.39 -14.01 -2.90
N GLN A 515 -13.72 -13.86 -1.77
CA GLN A 515 -13.30 -12.59 -1.21
C GLN A 515 -12.02 -12.04 -1.83
N GLY A 516 -11.30 -12.85 -2.62
CA GLY A 516 -10.21 -12.47 -3.51
C GLY A 516 -9.19 -11.52 -2.87
N TYR A 517 -9.12 -10.32 -3.41
CA TYR A 517 -8.12 -9.31 -3.12
C TYR A 517 -8.45 -8.47 -1.86
N THR A 518 -8.87 -9.15 -0.76
CA THR A 518 -9.21 -8.47 0.50
C THR A 518 -8.34 -8.94 1.66
N ASN A 519 -8.13 -8.04 2.62
CA ASN A 519 -7.61 -8.35 3.94
C ASN A 519 -8.55 -7.73 4.99
N GLN A 520 -9.03 -8.52 5.94
CA GLN A 520 -10.01 -8.12 6.94
C GLN A 520 -11.26 -7.44 6.33
N GLY A 521 -11.71 -7.96 5.18
CA GLY A 521 -12.90 -7.48 4.50
C GLY A 521 -12.73 -6.17 3.69
N GLN A 522 -11.54 -5.61 3.61
CA GLN A 522 -11.24 -4.42 2.81
C GLN A 522 -10.33 -4.79 1.64
N LEU A 523 -10.52 -4.16 0.48
CA LEU A 523 -9.61 -4.29 -0.65
C LEU A 523 -8.23 -3.75 -0.27
N PHE A 524 -7.17 -4.51 -0.50
CA PHE A 524 -5.80 -4.01 -0.35
C PHE A 524 -5.23 -3.42 -1.66
N GLY A 525 -5.99 -3.50 -2.76
CA GLY A 525 -5.76 -2.74 -3.99
C GLY A 525 -6.42 -1.36 -3.97
N ASP A 526 -6.87 -0.90 -5.13
CA ASP A 526 -7.42 0.45 -5.30
C ASP A 526 -8.82 0.60 -4.67
N TRP A 527 -9.08 1.74 -4.05
CA TRP A 527 -10.37 2.10 -3.47
C TRP A 527 -11.50 2.20 -4.51
N ILE A 528 -11.16 2.33 -5.79
CA ILE A 528 -12.16 2.41 -6.86
C ILE A 528 -13.09 1.17 -6.87
N GLY A 529 -12.62 0.02 -6.36
CA GLY A 529 -13.44 -1.17 -6.25
C GLY A 529 -13.50 -2.00 -7.52
N ARG A 530 -14.57 -2.79 -7.65
CA ARG A 530 -14.81 -3.76 -8.72
C ARG A 530 -15.79 -3.23 -9.75
N GLU A 531 -15.50 -3.36 -11.04
CA GLU A 531 -16.33 -2.91 -12.18
C GLU A 531 -16.81 -1.45 -12.03
N ASP A 532 -15.92 -0.61 -11.52
CA ASP A 532 -16.17 0.78 -11.23
C ASP A 532 -15.32 1.70 -12.12
N LYS A 533 -15.72 2.95 -12.17
CA LYS A 533 -14.94 4.04 -12.77
C LYS A 533 -15.14 5.33 -12.02
N GLY A 534 -14.14 6.18 -12.09
CA GLY A 534 -14.16 7.46 -11.42
C GLY A 534 -12.80 8.13 -11.44
N GLY A 535 -12.49 8.84 -10.40
CA GLY A 535 -11.20 9.50 -10.25
C GLY A 535 -11.19 10.53 -9.14
N GLN A 536 -10.06 11.22 -9.07
CA GLN A 536 -9.78 12.26 -8.11
C GLN A 536 -9.09 13.43 -8.80
N ALA A 537 -9.29 14.63 -8.28
CA ALA A 537 -8.50 15.79 -8.66
C ALA A 537 -8.18 16.63 -7.42
N TRP A 538 -7.00 17.22 -7.38
CA TRP A 538 -6.53 18.06 -6.29
C TRP A 538 -5.91 19.34 -6.82
N ILE A 539 -6.13 20.41 -6.10
CA ILE A 539 -5.44 21.68 -6.25
C ILE A 539 -4.80 21.97 -4.91
N THR A 540 -3.47 22.02 -4.88
CA THR A 540 -2.68 22.18 -3.66
C THR A 540 -1.88 23.47 -3.71
N TYR A 541 -2.03 24.32 -2.68
CA TYR A 541 -1.20 25.51 -2.50
C TYR A 541 -0.21 25.28 -1.36
N HIS A 542 1.09 25.28 -1.67
CA HIS A 542 2.16 25.01 -0.72
C HIS A 542 2.51 26.27 0.08
N LEU A 543 2.36 26.19 1.40
CA LEU A 543 2.77 27.25 2.33
C LEU A 543 4.27 27.17 2.62
N SER A 544 4.77 25.95 2.79
CA SER A 544 6.19 25.60 2.97
C SER A 544 6.44 24.15 2.49
N GLY A 545 7.63 23.61 2.68
CA GLY A 545 7.99 22.25 2.23
C GLY A 545 7.14 21.12 2.81
N ASN A 546 6.46 21.35 3.92
CA ASN A 546 5.60 20.37 4.61
C ASN A 546 4.31 20.99 5.19
N GLU A 547 3.83 22.09 4.60
CA GLU A 547 2.58 22.73 4.95
C GLU A 547 1.82 23.11 3.67
N TRP A 548 0.52 22.85 3.62
CA TRP A 548 -0.30 23.13 2.43
C TRP A 548 -1.77 23.36 2.75
N LEU A 549 -2.43 23.95 1.78
CA LEU A 549 -3.89 24.02 1.65
C LEU A 549 -4.26 23.23 0.41
N GLU A 550 -5.22 22.33 0.52
CA GLU A 550 -5.65 21.50 -0.61
C GLU A 550 -7.16 21.47 -0.73
N ALA A 551 -7.65 21.58 -1.95
CA ALA A 551 -9.03 21.29 -2.32
C ALA A 551 -9.04 20.08 -3.23
N GLY A 552 -9.91 19.11 -2.93
CA GLY A 552 -10.02 17.87 -3.69
C GLY A 552 -11.45 17.54 -4.08
N VAL A 553 -11.58 16.76 -5.15
CA VAL A 553 -12.84 16.16 -5.57
C VAL A 553 -12.61 14.67 -5.86
N ARG A 554 -13.61 13.84 -5.55
CA ARG A 554 -13.59 12.42 -5.87
C ARG A 554 -14.93 12.00 -6.47
N ASN A 555 -14.87 11.13 -7.46
CA ASN A 555 -16.03 10.48 -8.04
C ASN A 555 -15.80 8.97 -8.14
N GLN A 556 -16.84 8.19 -7.87
CA GLN A 556 -16.87 6.73 -8.07
C GLN A 556 -18.24 6.32 -8.58
N LYS A 557 -18.29 5.37 -9.50
CA LYS A 557 -19.52 4.86 -10.08
C LYS A 557 -19.40 3.39 -10.44
N ALA A 558 -20.16 2.54 -9.75
CA ALA A 558 -20.35 1.14 -10.14
C ALA A 558 -21.34 0.99 -11.29
N THR A 559 -21.07 0.03 -12.18
CA THR A 559 -21.98 -0.24 -13.31
C THR A 559 -23.26 -0.91 -12.85
N THR A 560 -24.34 -0.74 -13.64
CA THR A 560 -25.61 -1.46 -13.40
C THR A 560 -25.53 -2.96 -13.68
N PHE A 561 -24.45 -3.41 -14.33
CA PHE A 561 -24.19 -4.82 -14.56
C PHE A 561 -23.58 -5.50 -13.34
N PHE A 562 -22.80 -4.76 -12.58
CA PHE A 562 -22.20 -5.24 -11.35
C PHE A 562 -23.17 -5.11 -10.18
N ILE A 563 -23.63 -3.90 -9.89
CA ILE A 563 -24.59 -3.63 -8.81
C ILE A 563 -25.94 -3.29 -9.42
N PRO A 564 -27.01 -4.03 -9.10
CA PRO A 564 -28.35 -3.70 -9.57
C PRO A 564 -28.75 -2.25 -9.27
N GLY A 565 -29.01 -1.48 -10.32
CA GLY A 565 -29.28 -0.05 -10.22
C GLY A 565 -28.05 0.85 -10.21
N GLY A 566 -26.85 0.27 -10.16
CA GLY A 566 -25.56 0.98 -10.08
C GLY A 566 -25.35 1.71 -8.76
N THR A 567 -24.16 2.30 -8.59
CA THR A 567 -23.85 3.22 -7.50
C THR A 567 -23.23 4.50 -8.05
N THR A 568 -23.30 5.57 -7.29
CA THR A 568 -22.57 6.80 -7.55
C THR A 568 -22.18 7.43 -6.23
N LEU A 569 -20.93 7.85 -6.11
CA LEU A 569 -20.40 8.59 -4.98
C LEU A 569 -19.65 9.81 -5.52
N ASN A 570 -19.92 10.98 -4.97
CA ASN A 570 -19.19 12.21 -5.26
C ASN A 570 -18.83 12.87 -3.96
N ASP A 571 -17.57 13.26 -3.78
CA ASP A 571 -17.18 14.08 -2.66
C ASP A 571 -16.36 15.32 -3.08
N ILE A 572 -16.40 16.32 -2.23
CA ILE A 572 -15.54 17.50 -2.27
C ILE A 572 -14.90 17.59 -0.89
N ASN A 573 -13.59 17.78 -0.86
CA ASN A 573 -12.86 17.87 0.40
C ASN A 573 -11.92 19.09 0.41
N PHE A 574 -11.63 19.55 1.63
CA PHE A 574 -10.66 20.61 1.92
C PHE A 574 -9.74 20.14 3.03
N GLN A 575 -8.46 20.24 2.79
CA GLN A 575 -7.43 19.87 3.77
C GLN A 575 -6.50 21.05 4.05
N VAL A 576 -6.12 21.15 5.31
CA VAL A 576 -5.12 22.13 5.77
C VAL A 576 -4.11 21.38 6.61
N VAL A 577 -2.85 21.45 6.23
CA VAL A 577 -1.72 20.95 7.03
C VAL A 577 -0.87 22.12 7.45
N LYS A 578 -0.72 22.29 8.76
CA LYS A 578 0.00 23.42 9.36
C LYS A 578 0.94 22.94 10.46
N ARG A 579 2.18 23.41 10.46
CA ARG A 579 3.16 23.20 11.52
C ARG A 579 3.12 24.30 12.56
N ILE A 580 3.25 23.92 13.83
CA ILE A 580 3.40 24.82 14.97
C ILE A 580 4.79 24.56 15.56
N GLY A 581 5.71 25.46 15.26
CA GLY A 581 7.13 25.23 15.53
C GLY A 581 7.67 24.07 14.67
N LYS A 582 8.63 23.30 15.21
CA LYS A 582 9.26 22.17 14.52
C LYS A 582 8.60 20.82 14.85
N ASP A 583 7.93 20.74 15.98
CA ASP A 583 7.56 19.47 16.63
C ASP A 583 6.08 19.14 16.52
N PHE A 584 5.22 20.12 16.24
CA PHE A 584 3.77 19.89 16.20
C PHE A 584 3.20 20.14 14.81
N GLU A 585 2.23 19.31 14.45
CA GLU A 585 1.45 19.43 13.21
C GLU A 585 -0.03 19.33 13.52
N ILE A 586 -0.80 20.17 12.85
CA ILE A 586 -2.25 20.07 12.76
C ILE A 586 -2.59 19.73 11.32
N ASN A 587 -3.33 18.65 11.12
CA ASN A 587 -3.93 18.27 9.85
C ASN A 587 -5.45 18.26 10.03
N SER A 588 -6.14 19.12 9.28
CA SER A 588 -7.59 19.22 9.33
C SER A 588 -8.16 18.95 7.96
N ASN A 589 -9.17 18.10 7.89
CA ASN A 589 -9.87 17.78 6.65
C ASN A 589 -11.38 17.89 6.89
N PHE A 590 -12.06 18.49 5.92
CA PHE A 590 -13.52 18.51 5.81
C PHE A 590 -13.92 17.93 4.48
N ALA A 591 -14.84 16.95 4.47
CA ALA A 591 -15.39 16.37 3.26
C ALA A 591 -16.93 16.42 3.28
N TYR A 592 -17.49 16.75 2.12
CA TYR A 592 -18.91 16.67 1.83
C TYR A 592 -19.14 15.67 0.71
N GLU A 593 -19.83 14.57 1.03
CA GLU A 593 -20.07 13.45 0.15
C GLU A 593 -21.56 13.31 -0.13
N HIS A 594 -21.89 13.03 -1.37
CA HIS A 594 -23.21 12.55 -1.76
C HIS A 594 -23.09 11.23 -2.50
N TRP A 595 -23.76 10.21 -1.97
CA TRP A 595 -23.78 8.91 -2.62
C TRP A 595 -25.20 8.42 -2.90
N LYS A 596 -25.32 7.58 -3.92
CA LYS A 596 -26.55 6.94 -4.36
C LYS A 596 -26.27 5.47 -4.66
N ALA A 597 -27.02 4.59 -3.99
CA ALA A 597 -27.02 3.15 -4.21
C ALA A 597 -28.49 2.66 -4.12
N PRO A 598 -29.23 2.57 -5.24
CA PRO A 598 -30.66 2.23 -5.24
C PRO A 598 -31.00 0.89 -4.56
N ILE A 599 -30.05 -0.05 -4.55
CA ILE A 599 -30.17 -1.34 -3.90
C ILE A 599 -30.07 -1.28 -2.35
N TYR A 600 -29.46 -0.21 -1.81
CA TYR A 600 -29.04 -0.14 -0.40
C TYR A 600 -30.17 -0.33 0.62
N PRO A 601 -31.37 0.29 0.48
CA PRO A 601 -32.40 0.19 1.51
C PRO A 601 -32.98 -1.21 1.71
N THR A 602 -33.16 -1.95 0.63
CA THR A 602 -33.96 -3.19 0.65
C THR A 602 -33.32 -4.36 -0.10
N GLY A 603 -32.19 -4.13 -0.78
CA GLY A 603 -31.62 -5.09 -1.74
C GLY A 603 -32.38 -5.16 -3.08
N ILE A 604 -33.39 -4.34 -3.24
CA ILE A 604 -34.17 -4.20 -4.48
C ILE A 604 -33.97 -2.76 -5.00
N PRO A 605 -33.69 -2.57 -6.29
CA PRO A 605 -33.54 -1.23 -6.85
C PRO A 605 -34.80 -0.39 -6.63
N THR A 606 -34.69 0.69 -5.90
CA THR A 606 -35.78 1.65 -5.66
C THR A 606 -35.30 3.05 -6.02
N TYR A 607 -36.16 3.82 -6.68
CA TYR A 607 -35.87 5.19 -7.04
C TYR A 607 -36.96 6.11 -6.46
N PRO A 608 -36.57 7.22 -5.81
CA PRO A 608 -35.25 7.80 -5.57
C PRO A 608 -34.55 7.32 -4.27
N ALA A 609 -35.00 6.22 -3.67
CA ALA A 609 -34.40 5.71 -2.43
C ALA A 609 -32.91 5.33 -2.58
N GLY A 610 -32.20 5.19 -1.44
CA GLY A 610 -30.77 4.88 -1.42
C GLY A 610 -29.86 6.06 -1.75
N GLN A 611 -30.29 7.29 -1.49
CA GLN A 611 -29.44 8.49 -1.56
C GLN A 611 -29.11 8.98 -0.14
N GLN A 612 -27.89 9.36 0.07
CA GLN A 612 -27.40 9.89 1.36
C GLN A 612 -26.42 11.03 1.13
N THR A 613 -26.44 11.95 2.06
CA THR A 613 -25.39 12.98 2.20
C THR A 613 -24.61 12.66 3.46
N VAL A 614 -23.29 12.69 3.36
CA VAL A 614 -22.36 12.45 4.46
C VAL A 614 -21.44 13.65 4.57
N THR A 615 -21.25 14.13 5.80
CA THR A 615 -20.18 15.10 6.08
C THR A 615 -19.18 14.47 7.03
N THR A 616 -17.91 14.64 6.73
CA THR A 616 -16.81 14.16 7.56
C THR A 616 -15.89 15.31 7.92
N THR A 617 -15.69 15.51 9.21
CA THR A 617 -14.70 16.46 9.71
C THR A 617 -13.64 15.68 10.49
N THR A 618 -12.39 15.80 10.08
CA THR A 618 -11.26 15.12 10.72
C THR A 618 -10.25 16.17 11.18
N ILE A 619 -9.79 16.06 12.41
CA ILE A 619 -8.71 16.88 12.97
C ILE A 619 -7.69 15.93 13.58
N GLN A 620 -6.45 16.05 13.13
CA GLN A 620 -5.30 15.32 13.66
C GLN A 620 -4.32 16.29 14.28
N PHE A 621 -3.86 15.93 15.46
CA PHE A 621 -2.72 16.55 16.13
C PHE A 621 -1.59 15.53 16.14
N THR A 622 -0.41 15.94 15.71
CA THR A 622 0.79 15.09 15.73
C THR A 622 1.92 15.83 16.42
N TRP A 623 2.56 15.16 17.34
CA TRP A 623 3.80 15.59 17.96
C TRP A 623 4.96 14.74 17.43
N PHE A 624 6.04 15.37 17.01
CA PHE A 624 7.28 14.74 16.55
C PHE A 624 8.38 14.97 17.60
N PRO A 625 8.58 14.06 18.56
CA PRO A 625 9.54 14.25 19.63
C PRO A 625 10.98 14.34 19.11
N GLU A 626 11.76 15.31 19.58
CA GLU A 626 13.17 15.44 19.23
C GLU A 626 14.12 14.56 20.07
N ARG A 627 13.58 13.58 20.79
CA ARG A 627 14.38 12.75 21.70
C ARG A 627 14.86 11.48 21.02
N LYS A 628 16.19 11.28 21.07
CA LYS A 628 16.88 10.03 20.74
C LYS A 628 17.45 9.45 22.04
N ILE A 629 17.23 8.16 22.27
CA ILE A 629 17.82 7.42 23.38
C ILE A 629 18.87 6.48 22.81
N SER A 630 20.12 6.60 23.28
CA SER A 630 21.22 5.68 22.92
C SER A 630 21.46 4.72 24.09
N PHE A 631 21.68 3.44 23.85
CA PHE A 631 21.92 2.40 24.84
C PHE A 631 23.00 1.42 24.39
#